data_ad1666aec60acdfade1fa17b198947b4
#
_entry.id   ad1666aec60acdfade1fa17b198947b4
#
_cell.length_a   1.000
_cell.length_b   1.000
_cell.length_c   1.000
_cell.angle_alpha   90.00
_cell.angle_beta   90.00
_cell.angle_gamma   90.00
#
_symmetry.space_group_name_H-M   'P 1'
#
loop_
_entity.id
_entity.type
_entity.pdbx_description
1 polymer ?
#
loop_
_entity_poly.entity_id
_entity_poly.type
_entity_poly.pdbx_seq_one_letter_code
_entity_poly.pdbx_strand_id
1 'polypeptide(L)'
;MFLGMDTWGELYDAGRIPLPEFVNMKKDNDILVNIIVRKEPLLTCYLSQRNIKTDFPVLTCAASVIGNEARTVIGARPARAMIVEDKKQILKNFRNMTKKQKEEAIEAFAEYAAENVPTAGNMRGSKEYRTLLVKVLTRRAWEAVGGMKNEY
;
A
#
# COMPACT_ATOMS: atom_id res chain seq x y z
N MET A 1 4.57 0.51 -3.70
CA MET A 1 5.62 0.37 -2.69
C MET A 1 6.11 1.74 -2.20
N PHE A 2 6.67 2.60 -3.01
CA PHE A 2 7.25 3.90 -2.57
C PHE A 2 6.30 4.83 -1.79
N LEU A 3 5.01 4.84 -2.10
CA LEU A 3 4.01 5.59 -1.32
C LEU A 3 3.88 5.13 0.15
N GLY A 4 4.28 3.91 0.46
CA GLY A 4 4.33 3.40 1.83
C GLY A 4 5.60 3.76 2.60
N MET A 5 6.50 4.54 2.00
CA MET A 5 7.79 4.98 2.55
C MET A 5 7.87 6.49 2.51
N ASP A 6 8.78 7.09 3.28
CA ASP A 6 9.09 8.51 3.15
C ASP A 6 9.89 8.75 1.87
N THR A 7 9.20 9.24 0.84
CA THR A 7 9.72 9.32 -0.52
C THR A 7 9.29 10.63 -1.18
N TRP A 8 10.19 11.19 -1.98
CA TRP A 8 9.96 12.41 -2.78
C TRP A 8 10.29 12.15 -4.24
N GLY A 9 9.54 12.81 -5.13
CA GLY A 9 9.96 13.04 -6.50
C GLY A 9 10.76 14.34 -6.57
N GLU A 10 11.87 14.35 -7.27
CA GLU A 10 12.63 15.56 -7.58
C GLU A 10 12.41 15.89 -9.06
N LEU A 11 11.73 16.98 -9.30
CA LEU A 11 11.41 17.51 -10.62
C LEU A 11 12.43 18.54 -11.03
N TYR A 12 12.64 18.73 -12.33
CA TYR A 12 13.63 19.65 -12.87
C TYR A 12 13.29 21.11 -12.53
N ASP A 13 12.05 21.53 -12.80
CA ASP A 13 11.59 22.90 -12.55
C ASP A 13 10.97 23.06 -11.15
N ALA A 14 10.07 22.17 -10.74
CA ALA A 14 9.34 22.29 -9.48
C ALA A 14 10.14 21.84 -8.25
N GLY A 15 11.31 21.19 -8.43
CA GLY A 15 12.15 20.72 -7.34
C GLY A 15 11.57 19.51 -6.61
N ARG A 16 11.77 19.45 -5.30
CA ARG A 16 11.41 18.28 -4.49
C ARG A 16 9.98 18.35 -3.98
N ILE A 17 9.18 17.34 -4.32
CA ILE A 17 7.76 17.21 -3.96
C ILE A 17 7.53 15.86 -3.26
N PRO A 18 6.77 15.80 -2.14
CA PRO A 18 6.38 14.54 -1.52
C PRO A 18 5.68 13.61 -2.52
N LEU A 19 6.02 12.31 -2.51
CA LEU A 19 5.50 11.37 -3.50
C LEU A 19 3.97 11.25 -3.52
N PRO A 20 3.24 11.31 -2.38
CA PRO A 20 1.78 11.34 -2.38
C PRO A 20 1.20 12.56 -3.12
N GLU A 21 1.84 13.69 -3.04
CA GLU A 21 1.48 14.92 -3.78
C GLU A 21 1.79 14.76 -5.27
N PHE A 22 3.02 14.36 -5.61
CA PHE A 22 3.46 14.10 -6.98
C PHE A 22 2.52 13.16 -7.75
N VAL A 23 2.08 12.06 -7.13
CA VAL A 23 1.16 11.10 -7.77
C VAL A 23 -0.19 11.73 -8.12
N ASN A 24 -0.63 12.74 -7.37
CA ASN A 24 -1.94 13.37 -7.52
C ASN A 24 -1.91 14.70 -8.27
N MET A 25 -0.73 15.30 -8.47
CA MET A 25 -0.62 16.56 -9.19
C MET A 25 -1.04 16.43 -10.67
N LYS A 26 -1.42 17.56 -11.25
CA LYS A 26 -1.70 17.65 -12.69
C LYS A 26 -0.42 17.41 -13.47
N LYS A 27 -0.51 16.59 -14.51
CA LYS A 27 0.62 16.38 -15.43
C LYS A 27 0.92 17.68 -16.17
N ASP A 28 2.18 18.04 -16.18
CA ASP A 28 2.77 19.13 -16.95
C ASP A 28 3.95 18.61 -17.78
N ASN A 29 4.77 19.50 -18.28
CA ASN A 29 5.95 19.16 -19.08
C ASN A 29 7.24 19.06 -18.26
N ASP A 30 7.14 19.08 -16.93
CA ASP A 30 8.30 18.96 -16.06
C ASP A 30 8.85 17.52 -16.05
N ILE A 31 10.14 17.38 -15.83
CA ILE A 31 10.86 16.11 -15.91
C ILE A 31 11.14 15.59 -14.51
N LEU A 32 10.73 14.35 -14.23
CA LEU A 32 11.14 13.65 -13.02
C LEU A 32 12.61 13.25 -13.14
N VAL A 33 13.47 13.88 -12.35
CA VAL A 33 14.92 13.65 -12.36
C VAL A 33 15.30 12.50 -11.44
N ASN A 34 14.79 12.53 -10.20
CA ASN A 34 15.12 11.53 -9.17
C ASN A 34 13.88 11.10 -8.38
N ILE A 35 13.95 9.89 -7.84
CA ILE A 35 13.09 9.43 -6.73
C ILE A 35 13.98 9.30 -5.51
N ILE A 36 13.71 10.09 -4.48
CA ILE A 36 14.49 10.15 -3.25
C ILE A 36 13.74 9.36 -2.18
N VAL A 37 14.38 8.34 -1.63
CA VAL A 37 13.83 7.51 -0.56
C VAL A 37 14.63 7.76 0.71
N ARG A 38 13.95 8.10 1.82
CA ARG A 38 14.60 8.25 3.12
C ARG A 38 15.09 6.88 3.59
N LYS A 39 16.37 6.81 3.93
CA LYS A 39 16.95 5.60 4.52
C LYS A 39 16.72 5.61 6.02
N GLU A 40 15.75 4.83 6.48
CA GLU A 40 15.38 4.70 7.88
C GLU A 40 14.94 3.26 8.19
N PRO A 41 14.99 2.84 9.47
CA PRO A 41 14.48 1.54 9.88
C PRO A 41 12.98 1.44 9.62
N LEU A 42 12.60 0.54 8.73
CA LEU A 42 11.20 0.27 8.43
C LEU A 42 10.92 -1.23 8.35
N LEU A 43 9.71 -1.63 8.74
CA LEU A 43 9.17 -2.95 8.43
C LEU A 43 8.25 -2.79 7.23
N THR A 44 8.45 -3.58 6.20
CA THR A 44 7.61 -3.47 4.99
C THR A 44 7.40 -4.81 4.32
N CYS A 45 6.22 -4.97 3.72
CA CYS A 45 5.89 -6.09 2.85
C CYS A 45 5.19 -5.54 1.60
N TYR A 46 5.56 -6.06 0.44
CA TYR A 46 4.91 -5.75 -0.83
C TYR A 46 4.46 -7.05 -1.50
N LEU A 47 3.16 -7.13 -1.79
CA LEU A 47 2.53 -8.24 -2.46
C LEU A 47 1.88 -7.81 -3.76
N SER A 48 1.89 -8.69 -4.75
CA SER A 48 1.19 -8.47 -6.02
C SER A 48 0.51 -9.75 -6.49
N GLN A 49 -0.75 -9.65 -6.87
CA GLN A 49 -1.46 -10.72 -7.57
C GLN A 49 -1.36 -10.48 -9.07
N ARG A 50 -0.96 -11.51 -9.82
CA ARG A 50 -0.84 -11.50 -11.28
C ARG A 50 -1.54 -12.72 -11.87
N ASN A 51 -2.08 -12.63 -13.08
CA ASN A 51 -2.65 -13.77 -13.78
C ASN A 51 -1.54 -14.68 -14.30
N ILE A 52 -0.48 -14.08 -14.86
CA ILE A 52 0.75 -14.78 -15.28
C ILE A 52 1.96 -14.00 -14.78
N LYS A 53 3.09 -14.69 -14.62
CA LYS A 53 4.31 -14.15 -13.98
C LYS A 53 4.83 -12.86 -14.63
N THR A 54 4.69 -12.72 -15.94
CA THR A 54 5.20 -11.58 -16.71
C THR A 54 4.18 -10.47 -16.98
N ASP A 55 2.90 -10.65 -16.59
CA ASP A 55 1.86 -9.64 -16.81
C ASP A 55 1.88 -8.55 -15.75
N PHE A 56 1.18 -7.45 -16.04
CA PHE A 56 0.88 -6.42 -15.04
C PHE A 56 0.03 -6.99 -13.91
N PRO A 57 0.19 -6.50 -12.68
CA PRO A 57 -0.59 -7.00 -11.56
C PRO A 57 -2.09 -6.70 -11.71
N VAL A 58 -2.90 -7.63 -11.24
CA VAL A 58 -4.35 -7.44 -11.05
C VAL A 58 -4.60 -6.47 -9.90
N LEU A 59 -3.84 -6.66 -8.80
CA LEU A 59 -3.82 -5.77 -7.63
C LEU A 59 -2.45 -5.85 -6.96
N THR A 60 -2.05 -4.75 -6.32
CA THR A 60 -0.85 -4.70 -5.47
C THR A 60 -1.19 -4.14 -4.11
N CYS A 61 -0.52 -4.64 -3.08
CA CYS A 61 -0.62 -4.13 -1.72
C CYS A 61 0.78 -3.95 -1.14
N ALA A 62 1.02 -2.82 -0.49
CA ALA A 62 2.18 -2.60 0.33
C ALA A 62 1.73 -2.22 1.75
N ALA A 63 2.30 -2.87 2.75
CA ALA A 63 2.15 -2.53 4.16
C ALA A 63 3.50 -2.10 4.70
N SER A 64 3.55 -1.05 5.51
CA SER A 64 4.78 -0.56 6.13
C SER A 64 4.52 0.03 7.51
N VAL A 65 5.53 -0.09 8.39
CA VAL A 65 5.58 0.58 9.68
C VAL A 65 6.87 1.37 9.75
N ILE A 66 6.75 2.68 9.82
CA ILE A 66 7.85 3.65 9.94
C ILE A 66 7.71 4.32 11.30
N GLY A 67 8.67 4.07 12.21
CA GLY A 67 8.48 4.49 13.61
C GLY A 67 7.22 3.86 14.20
N ASN A 68 6.22 4.69 14.50
CA ASN A 68 4.90 4.28 15.00
C ASN A 68 3.77 4.43 13.97
N GLU A 69 4.09 4.90 12.76
CA GLU A 69 3.10 5.05 11.69
C GLU A 69 2.93 3.76 10.90
N ALA A 70 1.68 3.32 10.79
CA ALA A 70 1.25 2.23 9.92
C ALA A 70 0.71 2.80 8.60
N ARG A 71 1.23 2.36 7.46
CA ARG A 71 0.79 2.79 6.13
C ARG A 71 0.43 1.59 5.28
N THR A 72 -0.68 1.68 4.58
CA THR A 72 -1.10 0.68 3.60
C THR A 72 -1.34 1.36 2.26
N VAL A 73 -0.82 0.77 1.19
CA VAL A 73 -0.96 1.30 -0.16
C VAL A 73 -1.54 0.23 -1.07
N ILE A 74 -2.63 0.57 -1.75
CA ILE A 74 -3.25 -0.30 -2.76
C ILE A 74 -3.02 0.29 -4.14
N GLY A 75 -2.49 -0.53 -5.05
CA GLY A 75 -2.23 -0.18 -6.43
C GLY A 75 -2.84 -1.16 -7.42
N ALA A 76 -2.74 -0.86 -8.71
CA ALA A 76 -3.31 -1.63 -9.82
C ALA A 76 -4.84 -1.84 -9.72
N ARG A 77 -5.57 -0.94 -9.08
CA ARG A 77 -7.02 -0.97 -8.84
C ARG A 77 -7.88 -0.39 -9.97
N PRO A 78 -7.53 -0.42 -11.21
CA PRO A 78 -7.61 0.45 -12.42
C PRO A 78 -7.78 1.95 -12.14
N ALA A 79 -6.93 2.41 -11.23
CA ALA A 79 -6.75 3.84 -10.93
C ALA A 79 -5.35 4.00 -10.33
N ARG A 80 -4.97 5.24 -10.01
CA ARG A 80 -3.69 5.53 -9.33
C ARG A 80 -3.60 4.78 -8.01
N ALA A 81 -2.40 4.38 -7.62
CA ALA A 81 -2.16 3.83 -6.29
C ALA A 81 -2.56 4.86 -5.22
N MET A 82 -3.12 4.39 -4.13
CA MET A 82 -3.58 5.23 -3.02
C MET A 82 -3.11 4.70 -1.68
N ILE A 83 -2.88 5.60 -0.75
CA ILE A 83 -2.70 5.28 0.66
C ILE A 83 -4.10 5.05 1.25
N VAL A 84 -4.26 3.96 1.98
CA VAL A 84 -5.49 3.67 2.73
C VAL A 84 -5.39 4.35 4.08
N GLU A 85 -6.18 5.40 4.27
CA GLU A 85 -6.22 6.12 5.55
C GLU A 85 -6.93 5.29 6.62
N ASP A 86 -6.23 4.99 7.70
CA ASP A 86 -6.81 4.32 8.88
C ASP A 86 -7.55 5.32 9.78
N LYS A 87 -8.73 5.77 9.33
CA LYS A 87 -9.57 6.74 10.08
C LYS A 87 -10.04 6.21 11.42
N LYS A 88 -10.13 4.89 11.58
CA LYS A 88 -10.53 4.23 12.81
C LYS A 88 -9.37 3.96 13.77
N GLN A 89 -8.14 4.28 13.37
CA GLN A 89 -6.91 4.03 14.13
C GLN A 89 -6.72 2.56 14.55
N ILE A 90 -7.17 1.62 13.69
CA ILE A 90 -7.13 0.17 13.94
C ILE A 90 -5.70 -0.32 14.10
N LEU A 91 -4.78 0.23 13.28
CA LEU A 91 -3.36 -0.14 13.28
C LEU A 91 -2.49 0.78 14.15
N LYS A 92 -3.10 1.66 14.96
CA LYS A 92 -2.36 2.56 15.85
C LYS A 92 -1.49 1.76 16.81
N ASN A 93 -0.21 2.13 16.90
CA ASN A 93 0.78 1.43 17.73
C ASN A 93 0.97 -0.06 17.38
N PHE A 94 0.73 -0.46 16.14
CA PHE A 94 0.80 -1.85 15.67
C PHE A 94 2.08 -2.57 16.12
N ARG A 95 3.22 -1.88 16.12
CA ARG A 95 4.52 -2.43 16.53
C ARG A 95 4.50 -2.99 17.96
N ASN A 96 3.77 -2.34 18.86
CA ASN A 96 3.72 -2.65 20.28
C ASN A 96 2.54 -3.57 20.69
N MET A 97 1.70 -3.97 19.73
CA MET A 97 0.59 -4.88 19.98
C MET A 97 1.07 -6.29 20.29
N THR A 98 0.36 -6.98 21.16
CA THR A 98 0.52 -8.44 21.37
C THR A 98 0.13 -9.19 20.10
N LYS A 99 0.55 -10.46 19.98
CA LYS A 99 0.19 -11.29 18.80
C LYS A 99 -1.31 -11.34 18.56
N LYS A 100 -2.11 -11.58 19.60
CA LYS A 100 -3.58 -11.62 19.50
C LYS A 100 -4.17 -10.29 19.03
N GLN A 101 -3.70 -9.18 19.60
CA GLN A 101 -4.15 -7.84 19.20
C GLN A 101 -3.79 -7.54 17.73
N LYS A 102 -2.61 -7.97 17.27
CA LYS A 102 -2.22 -7.85 15.84
C LYS A 102 -3.16 -8.65 14.94
N GLU A 103 -3.47 -9.91 15.28
CA GLU A 103 -4.38 -10.76 14.52
C GLU A 103 -5.77 -10.11 14.39
N GLU A 104 -6.33 -9.61 15.49
CA GLU A 104 -7.62 -8.93 15.50
C GLU A 104 -7.58 -7.61 14.69
N ALA A 105 -6.54 -6.80 14.87
CA ALA A 105 -6.36 -5.54 14.14
C ALA A 105 -6.17 -5.76 12.63
N ILE A 106 -5.43 -6.79 12.23
CA ILE A 106 -5.20 -7.13 10.82
C ILE A 106 -6.50 -7.53 10.14
N GLU A 107 -7.30 -8.40 10.76
CA GLU A 107 -8.57 -8.83 10.17
C GLU A 107 -9.54 -7.62 10.06
N ALA A 108 -9.68 -6.83 11.13
CA ALA A 108 -10.51 -5.64 11.13
C ALA A 108 -10.07 -4.61 10.09
N PHE A 109 -8.76 -4.41 9.93
CA PHE A 109 -8.23 -3.46 8.93
C PHE A 109 -8.35 -3.98 7.50
N ALA A 110 -8.23 -5.29 7.29
CA ALA A 110 -8.42 -5.89 5.96
C ALA A 110 -9.86 -5.72 5.47
N GLU A 111 -10.87 -5.91 6.35
CA GLU A 111 -12.28 -5.60 6.05
C GLU A 111 -12.46 -4.10 5.76
N TYR A 112 -11.96 -3.25 6.64
CA TYR A 112 -12.03 -1.81 6.47
C TYR A 112 -11.44 -1.36 5.13
N ALA A 113 -10.28 -1.90 4.73
CA ALA A 113 -9.66 -1.58 3.46
C ALA A 113 -10.52 -2.03 2.26
N ALA A 114 -11.13 -3.23 2.32
CA ALA A 114 -12.00 -3.73 1.27
C ALA A 114 -13.27 -2.87 1.08
N GLU A 115 -13.81 -2.32 2.16
CA GLU A 115 -14.98 -1.42 2.13
C GLU A 115 -14.64 -0.01 1.60
N ASN A 116 -13.43 0.49 1.88
CA ASN A 116 -13.07 1.89 1.64
C ASN A 116 -12.18 2.12 0.41
N VAL A 117 -11.60 1.06 -0.18
CA VAL A 117 -10.79 1.17 -1.39
C VAL A 117 -11.65 1.03 -2.64
N PRO A 118 -11.87 2.09 -3.42
CA PRO A 118 -12.60 1.98 -4.67
C PRO A 118 -11.80 1.18 -5.69
N THR A 119 -12.41 0.12 -6.21
CA THR A 119 -11.87 -0.74 -7.27
C THR A 119 -12.71 -0.64 -8.53
N ALA A 120 -12.13 -1.00 -9.68
CA ALA A 120 -12.84 -1.08 -10.96
C ALA A 120 -12.43 -2.35 -11.71
N GLY A 121 -13.25 -2.78 -12.67
CA GLY A 121 -12.95 -3.90 -13.55
C GLY A 121 -12.16 -3.50 -14.79
N ASN A 122 -11.41 -4.45 -15.36
CA ASN A 122 -10.83 -4.39 -16.70
C ASN A 122 -10.57 -5.83 -17.18
N MET A 123 -9.88 -5.98 -18.35
CA MET A 123 -9.56 -7.30 -18.93
C MET A 123 -8.78 -8.24 -17.99
N ARG A 124 -8.11 -7.73 -16.95
CA ARG A 124 -7.29 -8.53 -16.01
C ARG A 124 -8.08 -9.06 -14.82
N GLY A 125 -9.22 -8.47 -14.51
CA GLY A 125 -10.05 -8.90 -13.39
C GLY A 125 -11.25 -8.01 -13.14
N SER A 126 -12.30 -8.58 -12.57
CA SER A 126 -13.52 -7.86 -12.22
C SER A 126 -13.31 -6.94 -11.00
N LYS A 127 -14.27 -6.06 -10.76
CA LYS A 127 -14.32 -5.20 -9.58
C LYS A 127 -14.40 -6.04 -8.30
N GLU A 128 -15.29 -7.04 -8.29
CA GLU A 128 -15.54 -7.92 -7.15
C GLU A 128 -14.29 -8.71 -6.78
N TYR A 129 -13.60 -9.26 -7.78
CA TYR A 129 -12.33 -9.96 -7.56
C TYR A 129 -11.26 -9.05 -6.96
N ARG A 130 -11.14 -7.81 -7.45
CA ARG A 130 -10.19 -6.85 -6.86
C ARG A 130 -10.55 -6.45 -5.44
N THR A 131 -11.83 -6.27 -5.13
CA THR A 131 -12.27 -5.99 -3.76
C THR A 131 -11.91 -7.14 -2.82
N LEU A 132 -12.10 -8.39 -3.25
CA LEU A 132 -11.64 -9.56 -2.51
C LEU A 132 -10.11 -9.57 -2.34
N LEU A 133 -9.37 -9.24 -3.40
CA LEU A 133 -7.92 -9.15 -3.34
C LEU A 133 -7.42 -8.02 -2.41
N VAL A 134 -8.12 -6.89 -2.31
CA VAL A 134 -7.79 -5.85 -1.34
C VAL A 134 -7.80 -6.44 0.06
N LYS A 135 -8.86 -7.15 0.45
CA LYS A 135 -8.95 -7.82 1.77
C LYS A 135 -7.81 -8.82 1.96
N VAL A 136 -7.65 -9.76 1.03
CA VAL A 136 -6.69 -10.87 1.16
C VAL A 136 -5.23 -10.37 1.17
N LEU A 137 -4.85 -9.48 0.26
CA LEU A 137 -3.49 -8.99 0.19
C LEU A 137 -3.16 -8.04 1.35
N THR A 138 -4.11 -7.24 1.82
CA THR A 138 -3.93 -6.40 3.01
C THR A 138 -3.66 -7.27 4.23
N ARG A 139 -4.49 -8.29 4.48
CA ARG A 139 -4.27 -9.23 5.57
C ARG A 139 -2.88 -9.86 5.50
N ARG A 140 -2.53 -10.49 4.39
CA ARG A 140 -1.23 -11.16 4.20
C ARG A 140 -0.03 -10.21 4.35
N ALA A 141 -0.13 -8.99 3.84
CA ALA A 141 0.94 -8.00 3.96
C ALA A 141 1.16 -7.60 5.42
N TRP A 142 0.09 -7.40 6.19
CA TRP A 142 0.19 -7.06 7.61
C TRP A 142 0.60 -8.25 8.49
N GLU A 143 0.20 -9.48 8.17
CA GLU A 143 0.71 -10.70 8.80
C GLU A 143 2.24 -10.80 8.63
N ALA A 144 2.75 -10.54 7.43
CA ALA A 144 4.19 -10.54 7.17
C ALA A 144 4.93 -9.43 7.93
N VAL A 145 4.39 -8.20 7.94
CA VAL A 145 4.93 -7.07 8.71
C VAL A 145 4.88 -7.34 10.23
N GLY A 146 3.84 -8.04 10.70
CA GLY A 146 3.68 -8.45 12.09
C GLY A 146 4.61 -9.56 12.56
N GLY A 147 5.39 -10.15 11.66
CA GLY A 147 6.25 -11.31 11.95
C GLY A 147 5.46 -12.61 12.15
N MET A 148 4.20 -12.63 11.76
CA MET A 148 3.39 -13.83 11.72
C MET A 148 3.72 -14.55 10.41
N LYS A 149 4.55 -15.61 10.48
CA LYS A 149 4.97 -16.38 9.31
C LYS A 149 3.76 -16.95 8.59
N ASN A 150 3.57 -16.54 7.35
CA ASN A 150 2.89 -17.37 6.39
C ASN A 150 3.92 -18.36 5.82
N GLU A 151 3.81 -19.61 6.16
CA GLU A 151 4.47 -20.70 5.42
C GLU A 151 3.77 -20.76 4.04
N TYR A 152 4.46 -20.26 3.02
CA TYR A 152 4.12 -20.46 1.62
C TYR A 152 5.30 -21.10 0.91
#